data_af4793ba39c7319bf3fdffe94f583fac
#
_entry.id   af4793ba39c7319bf3fdffe94f583fac
#
_cell.length_a   1.000
_cell.length_b   1.000
_cell.length_c   1.000
_cell.angle_alpha   90.00
_cell.angle_beta   90.00
_cell.angle_gamma   90.00
#
_symmetry.space_group_name_H-M   'P 1'
#
loop_
_entity.id
_entity.type
_entity.pdbx_description
1 polymer ?
#
loop_
_entity_poly.entity_id
_entity_poly.type
_entity_poly.pdbx_seq_one_letter_code
_entity_poly.pdbx_strand_id
1 'polypeptide(L)'
;MLKSPGHLGPIEALLGEYPDALIVQMHRDPLQVIPSVASLEYTLRGPASDAVNAAAVGAQQLRLWPRLLEQGMDARDRHPEHAHRFCDLHFQEVAADAIGCVRRVYAHFDLELAPQALERMRAYLAAHPPDEHGLHRYSLEMFGLDAAAVARRFARYQARFGVATEGGDGL
;
A
#
# COMPACT_ATOMS: atom_id res chain seq x y z
N MET A 1 -5.25 -16.56 2.58
CA MET A 1 -5.10 -15.10 2.41
C MET A 1 -3.74 -14.82 1.78
N LEU A 2 -3.71 -14.05 0.70
CA LEU A 2 -2.48 -13.57 0.06
C LEU A 2 -2.24 -12.11 0.46
N LYS A 3 -0.98 -11.73 0.68
CA LYS A 3 -0.60 -10.36 0.97
C LYS A 3 0.71 -10.02 0.26
N SER A 4 0.60 -9.27 -0.83
CA SER A 4 1.77 -8.75 -1.54
C SER A 4 1.38 -7.50 -2.33
N PRO A 5 2.16 -6.42 -2.27
CA PRO A 5 1.95 -5.26 -3.13
C PRO A 5 2.23 -5.58 -4.62
N GLY A 6 2.99 -6.63 -4.91
CA GLY A 6 3.24 -7.10 -6.28
C GLY A 6 1.99 -7.57 -7.02
N HIS A 7 0.90 -7.90 -6.31
CA HIS A 7 -0.38 -8.27 -6.93
C HIS A 7 -1.11 -7.08 -7.60
N LEU A 8 -0.67 -5.85 -7.37
CA LEU A 8 -1.28 -4.67 -7.99
C LEU A 8 -1.19 -4.66 -9.53
N GLY A 9 -0.09 -5.15 -10.10
CA GLY A 9 0.06 -5.23 -11.55
C GLY A 9 -0.78 -6.33 -12.18
N PRO A 10 -0.60 -7.61 -11.79
CA PRO A 10 -1.27 -8.74 -12.44
C PRO A 10 -2.69 -9.02 -11.88
N ILE A 11 -3.50 -7.98 -11.65
CA ILE A 11 -4.86 -8.13 -11.11
C ILE A 11 -5.74 -9.02 -12.00
N GLU A 12 -5.64 -8.92 -13.33
CA GLU A 12 -6.41 -9.78 -14.25
C GLU A 12 -6.05 -11.27 -14.08
N ALA A 13 -4.77 -11.57 -13.97
CA ALA A 13 -4.33 -12.95 -13.72
C ALA A 13 -4.80 -13.45 -12.35
N LEU A 14 -4.77 -12.58 -11.33
CA LEU A 14 -5.27 -12.91 -9.99
C LEU A 14 -6.77 -13.22 -10.02
N LEU A 15 -7.57 -12.41 -10.70
CA LEU A 15 -9.02 -12.62 -10.82
C LEU A 15 -9.38 -13.84 -11.66
N GLY A 16 -8.54 -14.16 -12.66
CA GLY A 16 -8.70 -15.36 -13.48
C GLY A 16 -8.40 -16.65 -12.70
N GLU A 17 -7.33 -16.65 -11.90
CA GLU A 17 -6.93 -17.80 -11.09
C GLU A 17 -7.82 -17.98 -9.85
N TYR A 18 -8.28 -16.87 -9.26
CA TYR A 18 -9.16 -16.84 -8.08
C TYR A 18 -10.43 -16.05 -8.39
N PRO A 19 -11.41 -16.67 -9.07
CA PRO A 19 -12.61 -15.97 -9.53
C PRO A 19 -13.53 -15.48 -8.40
N ASP A 20 -13.31 -15.92 -7.18
CA ASP A 20 -14.01 -15.52 -5.94
C ASP A 20 -13.15 -14.58 -5.05
N ALA A 21 -11.99 -14.15 -5.52
CA ALA A 21 -11.11 -13.30 -4.72
C ALA A 21 -11.78 -11.98 -4.28
N LEU A 22 -11.67 -11.67 -3.00
CA LEU A 22 -12.02 -10.38 -2.40
C LEU A 22 -10.75 -9.60 -2.14
N ILE A 23 -10.65 -8.39 -2.67
CA ILE A 23 -9.41 -7.61 -2.70
C ILE A 23 -9.58 -6.37 -1.84
N VAL A 24 -8.77 -6.27 -0.79
CA VAL A 24 -8.62 -5.02 -0.02
C VAL A 24 -7.37 -4.32 -0.52
N GLN A 25 -7.54 -3.14 -1.11
CA GLN A 25 -6.44 -2.32 -1.58
C GLN A 25 -6.23 -1.14 -0.64
N MET A 26 -5.02 -1.05 -0.06
CA MET A 26 -4.62 0.06 0.81
C MET A 26 -3.98 1.17 -0.02
N HIS A 27 -4.43 2.40 0.18
CA HIS A 27 -3.91 3.60 -0.46
C HIS A 27 -3.16 4.48 0.54
N ARG A 28 -2.01 4.98 0.12
CA ARG A 28 -1.20 5.92 0.90
C ARG A 28 -0.45 6.88 -0.02
N ASP A 29 -0.08 8.05 0.51
CA ASP A 29 0.71 9.05 -0.21
C ASP A 29 2.01 8.45 -0.76
N PRO A 30 2.24 8.53 -2.08
CA PRO A 30 3.47 8.07 -2.71
C PRO A 30 4.75 8.72 -2.17
N LEU A 31 4.66 9.96 -1.68
CA LEU A 31 5.79 10.66 -1.06
C LEU A 31 6.25 9.97 0.23
N GLN A 32 5.37 9.22 0.89
CA GLN A 32 5.69 8.40 2.06
C GLN A 32 6.07 6.97 1.67
N VAL A 33 5.34 6.38 0.71
CA VAL A 33 5.50 4.98 0.34
C VAL A 33 6.79 4.73 -0.43
N ILE A 34 7.13 5.57 -1.41
CA ILE A 34 8.28 5.31 -2.30
C ILE A 34 9.62 5.31 -1.57
N PRO A 35 9.95 6.28 -0.70
CA PRO A 35 11.19 6.21 0.07
C PRO A 35 11.18 5.05 1.08
N SER A 36 10.02 4.69 1.65
CA SER A 36 9.88 3.53 2.54
C SER A 36 10.20 2.22 1.83
N VAL A 37 9.63 1.99 0.65
CA VAL A 37 9.90 0.79 -0.15
C VAL A 37 11.35 0.78 -0.64
N ALA A 38 11.91 1.92 -1.02
CA ALA A 38 13.32 2.04 -1.39
C ALA A 38 14.24 1.68 -0.22
N SER A 39 13.91 2.11 1.00
CA SER A 39 14.65 1.75 2.22
C SER A 39 14.62 0.25 2.50
N LEU A 40 13.44 -0.36 2.40
CA LEU A 40 13.27 -1.80 2.56
C LEU A 40 14.12 -2.58 1.54
N GLU A 41 14.01 -2.21 0.28
CA GLU A 41 14.74 -2.87 -0.82
C GLU A 41 16.27 -2.70 -0.68
N TYR A 42 16.72 -1.51 -0.30
CA TYR A 42 18.12 -1.23 0.01
C TYR A 42 18.64 -2.14 1.12
N THR A 43 17.90 -2.26 2.21
CA THR A 43 18.24 -3.11 3.35
C THR A 43 18.29 -4.59 2.97
N LEU A 44 17.33 -5.08 2.18
CA LEU A 44 17.27 -6.47 1.75
C LEU A 44 18.40 -6.86 0.79
N ARG A 45 18.94 -5.91 0.02
CA ARG A 45 20.08 -6.15 -0.88
C ARG A 45 21.43 -6.11 -0.18
N GLY A 46 21.55 -5.40 0.95
CA GLY A 46 22.80 -5.26 1.69
C GLY A 46 23.50 -6.57 2.00
N PRO A 47 22.82 -7.62 2.52
CA PRO A 47 23.45 -8.91 2.79
C PRO A 47 24.01 -9.64 1.56
N ALA A 48 23.54 -9.30 0.36
CA ALA A 48 23.94 -9.93 -0.89
C ALA A 48 24.96 -9.12 -1.70
N SER A 49 25.23 -7.86 -1.34
CA SER A 49 26.12 -6.99 -2.11
C SER A 49 26.61 -5.79 -1.31
N ASP A 50 27.91 -5.56 -1.29
CA ASP A 50 28.56 -4.39 -0.69
C ASP A 50 28.44 -3.12 -1.57
N ALA A 51 27.90 -3.25 -2.80
CA ALA A 51 27.85 -2.19 -3.80
C ALA A 51 26.41 -1.69 -4.08
N VAL A 52 25.49 -1.79 -3.10
CA VAL A 52 24.12 -1.31 -3.29
C VAL A 52 24.11 0.21 -3.34
N ASN A 53 23.64 0.77 -4.46
CA ASN A 53 23.52 2.21 -4.65
C ASN A 53 22.09 2.67 -4.33
N ALA A 54 21.96 3.50 -3.29
CA ALA A 54 20.64 3.98 -2.82
C ALA A 54 19.87 4.76 -3.90
N ALA A 55 20.54 5.65 -4.65
CA ALA A 55 19.89 6.41 -5.73
C ALA A 55 19.41 5.51 -6.88
N ALA A 56 20.17 4.46 -7.21
CA ALA A 56 19.75 3.47 -8.21
C ALA A 56 18.51 2.69 -7.73
N VAL A 57 18.45 2.33 -6.44
CA VAL A 57 17.28 1.71 -5.82
C VAL A 57 16.08 2.64 -5.90
N GLY A 58 16.22 3.91 -5.49
CA GLY A 58 15.15 4.91 -5.58
C GLY A 58 14.62 5.08 -7.01
N ALA A 59 15.52 5.25 -7.98
CA ALA A 59 15.14 5.36 -9.39
C ALA A 59 14.41 4.10 -9.90
N GLN A 60 14.77 2.92 -9.43
CA GLN A 60 14.08 1.67 -9.77
C GLN A 60 12.66 1.66 -9.20
N GLN A 61 12.48 2.04 -7.94
CA GLN A 61 11.15 2.08 -7.30
C GLN A 61 10.23 3.09 -8.00
N LEU A 62 10.77 4.28 -8.35
CA LEU A 62 10.03 5.32 -9.09
C LEU A 62 9.63 4.90 -10.51
N ARG A 63 10.28 3.92 -11.10
CA ARG A 63 9.86 3.33 -12.38
C ARG A 63 8.85 2.19 -12.21
N LEU A 64 9.05 1.35 -11.20
CA LEU A 64 8.28 0.12 -11.00
C LEU A 64 6.85 0.41 -10.53
N TRP A 65 6.72 1.14 -9.41
CA TRP A 65 5.44 1.28 -8.72
C TRP A 65 4.37 2.06 -9.50
N PRO A 66 4.69 3.19 -10.18
CA PRO A 66 3.69 3.85 -11.01
C PRO A 66 3.15 2.90 -12.09
N ARG A 67 4.04 2.12 -12.73
CA ARG A 67 3.65 1.17 -13.78
C ARG A 67 2.73 0.07 -13.25
N LEU A 68 3.03 -0.51 -12.07
CA LEU A 68 2.18 -1.54 -11.47
C LEU A 68 0.81 -0.98 -11.10
N LEU A 69 0.75 0.24 -10.54
CA LEU A 69 -0.50 0.90 -10.22
C LEU A 69 -1.31 1.25 -11.47
N GLU A 70 -0.66 1.75 -12.53
CA GLU A 70 -1.32 2.02 -13.81
C GLU A 70 -1.92 0.74 -14.41
N GLN A 71 -1.17 -0.36 -14.44
CA GLN A 71 -1.67 -1.66 -14.88
C GLN A 71 -2.88 -2.13 -14.09
N GLY A 72 -2.82 -2.00 -12.76
CA GLY A 72 -3.93 -2.37 -11.88
C GLY A 72 -5.17 -1.48 -12.08
N MET A 73 -4.98 -0.16 -12.23
CA MET A 73 -6.08 0.76 -12.54
C MET A 73 -6.72 0.45 -13.89
N ASP A 74 -5.92 0.23 -14.93
CA ASP A 74 -6.40 -0.09 -16.26
C ASP A 74 -7.14 -1.44 -16.28
N ALA A 75 -6.66 -2.43 -15.52
CA ALA A 75 -7.33 -3.71 -15.35
C ALA A 75 -8.71 -3.54 -14.68
N ARG A 76 -8.80 -2.75 -13.61
CA ARG A 76 -10.09 -2.43 -12.95
C ARG A 76 -11.05 -1.68 -13.88
N ASP A 77 -10.53 -0.82 -14.78
CA ASP A 77 -11.35 -0.09 -15.76
C ASP A 77 -11.88 -1.00 -16.89
N ARG A 78 -11.09 -2.00 -17.29
CA ARG A 78 -11.52 -2.99 -18.30
C ARG A 78 -12.54 -3.99 -17.75
N HIS A 79 -12.57 -4.22 -16.44
CA HIS A 79 -13.41 -5.21 -15.77
C HIS A 79 -14.34 -4.59 -14.70
N PRO A 80 -15.24 -3.68 -15.08
CA PRO A 80 -16.14 -3.00 -14.15
C PRO A 80 -17.09 -3.97 -13.44
N GLU A 81 -17.36 -5.14 -14.03
CA GLU A 81 -18.14 -6.23 -13.42
C GLU A 81 -17.52 -6.76 -12.13
N HIS A 82 -16.21 -6.59 -11.96
CA HIS A 82 -15.47 -6.99 -10.76
C HIS A 82 -15.35 -5.87 -9.71
N ALA A 83 -15.94 -4.70 -9.93
CA ALA A 83 -15.80 -3.55 -9.01
C ALA A 83 -16.22 -3.89 -7.57
N HIS A 84 -17.26 -4.72 -7.39
CA HIS A 84 -17.75 -5.18 -6.10
C HIS A 84 -16.75 -6.04 -5.30
N ARG A 85 -15.70 -6.54 -5.95
CA ARG A 85 -14.63 -7.34 -5.32
C ARG A 85 -13.52 -6.50 -4.72
N PHE A 86 -13.53 -5.18 -4.92
CA PHE A 86 -12.51 -4.28 -4.42
C PHE A 86 -13.05 -3.43 -3.28
N CYS A 87 -12.37 -3.47 -2.15
CA CYS A 87 -12.58 -2.55 -1.04
C CYS A 87 -11.34 -1.67 -0.88
N ASP A 88 -11.47 -0.41 -1.24
CA ASP A 88 -10.38 0.57 -1.14
C ASP A 88 -10.36 1.19 0.27
N LEU A 89 -9.18 1.20 0.91
CA LEU A 89 -8.94 1.79 2.22
C LEU A 89 -7.80 2.80 2.14
N HIS A 90 -7.88 3.89 2.90
CA HIS A 90 -6.78 4.82 3.05
C HIS A 90 -6.00 4.56 4.34
N PHE A 91 -4.68 4.62 4.25
CA PHE A 91 -3.80 4.38 5.41
C PHE A 91 -4.15 5.25 6.62
N GLN A 92 -4.46 6.52 6.38
CA GLN A 92 -4.83 7.45 7.45
C GLN A 92 -6.12 7.03 8.17
N GLU A 93 -7.12 6.49 7.45
CA GLU A 93 -8.34 5.97 8.06
C GLU A 93 -8.04 4.75 8.94
N VAL A 94 -7.17 3.84 8.45
CA VAL A 94 -6.77 2.65 9.21
C VAL A 94 -5.96 3.05 10.44
N ALA A 95 -5.07 4.03 10.33
CA ALA A 95 -4.30 4.56 11.47
C ALA A 95 -5.20 5.22 12.51
N ALA A 96 -6.27 5.89 12.10
CA ALA A 96 -7.23 6.55 13.00
C ALA A 96 -8.22 5.56 13.62
N ASP A 97 -8.76 4.61 12.86
CA ASP A 97 -9.75 3.61 13.31
C ASP A 97 -9.61 2.29 12.56
N ALA A 98 -8.64 1.48 12.95
CA ALA A 98 -8.42 0.16 12.36
C ALA A 98 -9.64 -0.77 12.49
N ILE A 99 -10.35 -0.71 13.63
CA ILE A 99 -11.53 -1.55 13.90
C ILE A 99 -12.71 -1.13 13.03
N GLY A 100 -12.94 0.17 12.85
CA GLY A 100 -13.96 0.69 11.92
C GLY A 100 -13.67 0.27 10.47
N CYS A 101 -12.40 0.33 10.05
CA CYS A 101 -11.99 -0.14 8.73
C CYS A 101 -12.24 -1.64 8.54
N VAL A 102 -11.92 -2.48 9.54
CA VAL A 102 -12.25 -3.93 9.48
C VAL A 102 -13.75 -4.15 9.34
N ARG A 103 -14.58 -3.46 10.12
CA ARG A 103 -16.04 -3.55 10.00
C ARG A 103 -16.52 -3.15 8.60
N ARG A 104 -15.96 -2.10 8.02
CA ARG A 104 -16.27 -1.65 6.65
C ARG A 104 -15.92 -2.72 5.61
N VAL A 105 -14.76 -3.38 5.74
CA VAL A 105 -14.36 -4.49 4.85
C VAL A 105 -15.33 -5.65 4.94
N TYR A 106 -15.70 -6.08 6.15
CA TYR A 106 -16.64 -7.20 6.35
C TYR A 106 -18.02 -6.86 5.81
N ALA A 107 -18.51 -5.64 6.06
CA ALA A 107 -19.79 -5.18 5.52
C ALA A 107 -19.78 -5.05 3.98
N HIS A 108 -18.66 -4.57 3.40
CA HIS A 108 -18.53 -4.41 1.95
C HIS A 108 -18.63 -5.74 1.21
N PHE A 109 -18.09 -6.81 1.80
CA PHE A 109 -18.07 -8.14 1.20
C PHE A 109 -19.18 -9.06 1.73
N ASP A 110 -20.13 -8.53 2.48
CA ASP A 110 -21.22 -9.29 3.12
C ASP A 110 -20.71 -10.49 3.94
N LEU A 111 -19.62 -10.27 4.69
CA LEU A 111 -19.00 -11.26 5.56
C LEU A 111 -19.46 -11.07 7.00
N GLU A 112 -19.67 -12.18 7.72
CA GLU A 112 -19.97 -12.15 9.14
C GLU A 112 -18.72 -11.85 9.96
N LEU A 113 -18.76 -10.77 10.75
CA LEU A 113 -17.73 -10.44 11.73
C LEU A 113 -18.14 -10.89 13.13
N ALA A 114 -17.65 -12.05 13.54
CA ALA A 114 -17.96 -12.61 14.85
C ALA A 114 -17.48 -11.68 15.99
N PRO A 115 -18.29 -11.48 17.05
CA PRO A 115 -17.91 -10.63 18.20
C PRO A 115 -16.56 -11.01 18.82
N GLN A 116 -16.28 -12.31 18.95
CA GLN A 116 -15.02 -12.82 19.51
C GLN A 116 -13.81 -12.48 18.63
N ALA A 117 -13.96 -12.40 17.31
CA ALA A 117 -12.90 -11.97 16.41
C ALA A 117 -12.57 -10.49 16.65
N LEU A 118 -13.61 -9.67 16.79
CA LEU A 118 -13.50 -8.26 17.06
C LEU A 118 -12.79 -7.97 18.40
N GLU A 119 -13.15 -8.71 19.44
CA GLU A 119 -12.48 -8.60 20.76
C GLU A 119 -10.99 -8.96 20.67
N ARG A 120 -10.66 -10.04 19.96
CA ARG A 120 -9.25 -10.43 19.74
C ARG A 120 -8.45 -9.38 18.97
N MET A 121 -9.05 -8.76 17.94
CA MET A 121 -8.42 -7.68 17.19
C MET A 121 -8.14 -6.46 18.08
N ARG A 122 -9.10 -6.07 18.94
CA ARG A 122 -8.91 -4.97 19.91
C ARG A 122 -7.79 -5.28 20.91
N ALA A 123 -7.78 -6.49 21.46
CA ALA A 123 -6.74 -6.91 22.38
C ALA A 123 -5.36 -6.91 21.70
N TYR A 124 -5.28 -7.35 20.45
CA TYR A 124 -4.04 -7.32 19.68
C TYR A 124 -3.53 -5.88 19.47
N LEU A 125 -4.39 -4.95 19.05
CA LEU A 125 -4.02 -3.54 18.87
C LEU A 125 -3.56 -2.89 20.17
N ALA A 126 -4.20 -3.21 21.28
CA ALA A 126 -3.80 -2.71 22.60
C ALA A 126 -2.42 -3.24 23.06
N ALA A 127 -2.08 -4.47 22.67
CA ALA A 127 -0.81 -5.12 23.02
C ALA A 127 0.36 -4.72 22.07
N HIS A 128 0.08 -4.20 20.87
CA HIS A 128 1.07 -3.88 19.85
C HIS A 128 0.87 -2.45 19.36
N PRO A 129 1.36 -1.44 20.09
CA PRO A 129 1.28 -0.04 19.66
C PRO A 129 2.09 0.20 18.36
N PRO A 130 1.71 1.18 17.54
CA PRO A 130 2.31 1.41 16.21
C PRO A 130 3.82 1.66 16.21
N ASP A 131 4.38 2.15 17.32
CA ASP A 131 5.78 2.51 17.51
C ASP A 131 6.61 1.45 18.27
N GLU A 132 6.05 0.25 18.51
CA GLU A 132 6.71 -0.84 19.25
C GLU A 132 8.11 -1.18 18.71
N HIS A 133 8.33 -1.07 17.39
CA HIS A 133 9.61 -1.39 16.75
C HIS A 133 10.45 -0.16 16.38
N GLY A 134 10.09 1.03 16.92
CA GLY A 134 10.77 2.29 16.64
C GLY A 134 10.39 2.92 15.29
N LEU A 135 10.86 4.15 15.11
CA LEU A 135 10.61 4.92 13.89
C LEU A 135 11.70 4.65 12.85
N HIS A 136 11.33 4.10 11.71
CA HIS A 136 12.22 4.02 10.56
C HIS A 136 12.34 5.40 9.91
N ARG A 137 13.54 5.97 9.92
CA ARG A 137 13.81 7.26 9.26
C ARG A 137 14.31 7.02 7.85
N TYR A 138 13.57 7.47 6.87
CA TYR A 138 13.95 7.49 5.46
C TYR A 138 13.43 8.78 4.82
N SER A 139 14.14 9.29 3.83
CA SER A 139 13.71 10.46 3.09
C SER A 139 13.87 10.26 1.59
N LEU A 140 13.22 11.11 0.81
CA LEU A 140 13.37 11.10 -0.64
C LEU A 140 14.84 11.34 -1.05
N GLU A 141 15.53 12.25 -0.36
CA GLU A 141 16.91 12.63 -0.64
C GLU A 141 17.89 11.46 -0.46
N MET A 142 17.67 10.60 0.55
CA MET A 142 18.49 9.40 0.76
C MET A 142 18.55 8.50 -0.47
N PHE A 143 17.50 8.49 -1.27
CA PHE A 143 17.34 7.67 -2.46
C PHE A 143 17.41 8.46 -3.76
N GLY A 144 17.91 9.71 -3.71
CA GLY A 144 18.06 10.58 -4.88
C GLY A 144 16.73 10.88 -5.58
N LEU A 145 15.63 10.92 -4.83
CA LEU A 145 14.29 11.15 -5.34
C LEU A 145 13.88 12.62 -5.17
N ASP A 146 13.29 13.18 -6.22
CA ASP A 146 12.70 14.51 -6.22
C ASP A 146 11.18 14.42 -5.97
N ALA A 147 10.67 15.20 -4.99
CA ALA A 147 9.26 15.16 -4.60
C ALA A 147 8.32 15.51 -5.76
N ALA A 148 8.68 16.49 -6.60
CA ALA A 148 7.87 16.87 -7.75
C ALA A 148 7.86 15.77 -8.82
N ALA A 149 8.97 15.05 -9.00
CA ALA A 149 9.03 13.90 -9.89
C ALA A 149 8.15 12.76 -9.40
N VAL A 150 8.16 12.45 -8.10
CA VAL A 150 7.27 11.46 -7.49
C VAL A 150 5.81 11.88 -7.69
N ALA A 151 5.43 13.11 -7.30
CA ALA A 151 4.06 13.60 -7.42
C ALA A 151 3.55 13.51 -8.87
N ARG A 152 4.35 13.93 -9.86
CA ARG A 152 3.97 13.82 -11.29
C ARG A 152 3.72 12.37 -11.72
N ARG A 153 4.56 11.43 -11.28
CA ARG A 153 4.44 10.01 -11.65
C ARG A 153 3.20 9.33 -11.08
N PHE A 154 2.72 9.79 -9.93
CA PHE A 154 1.58 9.20 -9.24
C PHE A 154 0.29 10.04 -9.35
N ALA A 155 0.29 11.13 -10.13
CA ALA A 155 -0.84 12.07 -10.23
C ALA A 155 -2.17 11.36 -10.60
N ARG A 156 -2.15 10.44 -11.58
CA ARG A 156 -3.35 9.66 -11.97
C ARG A 156 -3.86 8.80 -10.82
N TYR A 157 -2.97 8.13 -10.10
CA TYR A 157 -3.30 7.30 -8.96
C TYR A 157 -3.92 8.12 -7.83
N GLN A 158 -3.27 9.24 -7.47
CA GLN A 158 -3.78 10.13 -6.42
C GLN A 158 -5.15 10.70 -6.77
N ALA A 159 -5.33 11.15 -8.03
CA ALA A 159 -6.62 11.68 -8.51
C ALA A 159 -7.72 10.61 -8.50
N ARG A 160 -7.42 9.39 -8.96
CA ARG A 160 -8.40 8.30 -9.04
C ARG A 160 -8.93 7.87 -7.67
N PHE A 161 -8.04 7.73 -6.70
CA PHE A 161 -8.37 7.18 -5.39
C PHE A 161 -8.50 8.27 -4.29
N GLY A 162 -8.40 9.54 -4.63
CA GLY A 162 -8.48 10.63 -3.65
C GLY A 162 -7.37 10.60 -2.61
N VAL A 163 -6.15 10.15 -2.99
CA VAL A 163 -5.03 10.04 -2.06
C VAL A 163 -4.46 11.41 -1.79
N ALA A 164 -4.66 11.90 -0.57
CA ALA A 164 -4.11 13.18 -0.12
C ALA A 164 -2.59 13.10 0.11
N THR A 165 -1.90 14.21 -0.10
CA THR A 165 -0.50 14.38 0.33
C THR A 165 -0.46 14.43 1.85
N GLU A 166 0.33 13.57 2.47
CA GLU A 166 0.59 13.61 3.91
C GLU A 166 1.54 14.79 4.16
N GLY A 167 1.18 15.71 5.08
CA GLY A 167 2.04 16.84 5.44
C GLY A 167 3.41 16.35 5.92
N GLY A 168 4.48 17.07 5.56
CA GLY A 168 5.87 16.64 5.77
C GLY A 168 6.39 16.61 7.22
N ASP A 169 5.50 16.61 8.21
CA ASP A 169 5.84 16.37 9.60
C ASP A 169 5.83 14.86 9.82
N GLY A 170 7.01 14.27 9.54
CA GLY A 170 7.22 12.83 9.57
C GLY A 170 6.85 12.19 10.90
N LEU A 171 6.13 11.08 10.79
CA LEU A 171 6.09 10.05 11.82
C LEU A 171 7.46 9.35 11.92
#